data_e127207e527009781851c56026863392
#
_entry.id   e127207e527009781851c56026863392
#
_cell.length_a   1.000
_cell.length_b   1.000
_cell.length_c   1.000
_cell.angle_alpha   90.00
_cell.angle_beta   90.00
_cell.angle_gamma   90.00
#
_symmetry.space_group_name_H-M   'P 1'
#
loop_
_entity.id
_entity.type
_entity.pdbx_description
1 polymer ?
#
loop_
_entity_poly.entity_id
_entity_poly.type
_entity_poly.pdbx_seq_one_letter_code
_entity_poly.pdbx_strand_id
1 'polypeptide(L)'
;MGHFDKLHATKVAAQTVDAQQLDAEYVLRDAVPSAIASGAHTVTIAEIRNGVLRSDPAADVAFTGPTAALAVAGSDGCAVGDSIDFTIINTGTAGADEVITLAAGSGGTLVGSGAVLTPDPTDAAFSSGSGLFRLQFTNVTASSEAYDLIRLA
;
A
#
# COMPACT_ATOMS: atom_id res chain seq x y z
N MET A 1 12.52 -47.88 19.50
CA MET A 1 13.37 -46.77 19.07
C MET A 1 12.77 -46.23 17.77
N GLY A 2 12.02 -45.16 17.87
CA GLY A 2 11.35 -44.56 16.71
C GLY A 2 12.35 -43.74 15.89
N HIS A 3 12.52 -44.11 14.63
CA HIS A 3 13.20 -43.27 13.63
C HIS A 3 12.27 -42.10 13.30
N PHE A 4 12.65 -40.88 13.70
CA PHE A 4 12.06 -39.69 13.17
C PHE A 4 12.70 -39.45 11.77
N ASP A 5 12.01 -39.86 10.72
CA ASP A 5 12.35 -39.44 9.38
C ASP A 5 12.20 -37.93 9.28
N LYS A 6 13.32 -37.25 9.08
CA LYS A 6 13.33 -35.84 8.68
C LYS A 6 12.69 -35.76 7.30
N LEU A 7 11.44 -35.36 7.24
CA LEU A 7 10.80 -34.93 6.01
C LEU A 7 11.54 -33.69 5.49
N HIS A 8 12.48 -33.91 4.60
CA HIS A 8 12.98 -32.85 3.75
C HIS A 8 11.88 -32.51 2.73
N ALA A 9 11.11 -31.49 3.01
CA ALA A 9 10.20 -30.93 2.02
C ALA A 9 10.99 -30.24 0.91
N THR A 10 11.45 -31.03 -0.03
CA THR A 10 12.07 -30.55 -1.27
C THR A 10 10.91 -30.23 -2.21
N LYS A 11 10.53 -28.98 -2.35
CA LYS A 11 9.50 -28.44 -3.23
C LYS A 11 8.08 -28.91 -2.93
N VAL A 12 7.33 -28.10 -2.24
CA VAL A 12 5.87 -28.07 -2.40
C VAL A 12 5.59 -27.44 -3.77
N ALA A 13 5.47 -28.28 -4.82
CA ALA A 13 4.95 -27.84 -6.10
C ALA A 13 3.47 -27.53 -5.87
N ALA A 14 3.09 -26.26 -6.03
CA ALA A 14 1.75 -25.76 -6.31
C ALA A 14 0.57 -26.64 -5.80
N GLN A 15 0.50 -26.84 -4.50
CA GLN A 15 -0.76 -27.22 -3.89
C GLN A 15 -1.25 -26.01 -3.12
N THR A 16 -2.52 -25.68 -3.33
CA THR A 16 -3.26 -24.72 -2.55
C THR A 16 -2.94 -24.94 -1.07
N VAL A 17 -2.07 -24.10 -0.54
CA VAL A 17 -1.92 -24.00 0.90
C VAL A 17 -3.22 -23.40 1.37
N ASP A 18 -4.02 -24.20 2.08
CA ASP A 18 -5.25 -23.71 2.70
C ASP A 18 -4.86 -22.55 3.61
N ALA A 19 -5.36 -21.35 3.31
CA ALA A 19 -5.02 -20.13 4.02
C ALA A 19 -5.30 -20.20 5.54
N GLN A 20 -6.07 -21.19 5.98
CA GLN A 20 -6.34 -21.49 7.39
C GLN A 20 -5.15 -22.16 8.13
N GLN A 21 -4.14 -22.63 7.40
CA GLN A 21 -2.95 -23.25 8.00
C GLN A 21 -1.70 -22.38 7.99
N LEU A 22 -1.76 -21.20 7.40
CA LEU A 22 -0.72 -20.20 7.54
C LEU A 22 -1.00 -19.37 8.80
N ASP A 23 -0.69 -19.95 9.93
CA ASP A 23 -0.46 -19.19 11.17
C ASP A 23 0.88 -18.46 11.02
N ALA A 24 0.87 -17.52 10.05
CA ALA A 24 2.04 -16.74 9.69
C ALA A 24 2.18 -15.61 10.70
N GLU A 25 2.76 -15.91 11.84
CA GLU A 25 3.18 -14.91 12.83
C GLU A 25 4.17 -13.89 12.26
N TYR A 26 4.63 -14.10 11.01
CA TYR A 26 5.62 -13.24 10.37
C TYR A 26 5.48 -13.21 8.84
N VAL A 27 4.93 -12.14 8.32
CA VAL A 27 4.96 -11.87 6.87
C VAL A 27 6.18 -11.01 6.56
N LEU A 28 7.25 -11.66 6.09
CA LEU A 28 8.35 -10.93 5.44
C LEU A 28 7.86 -10.37 4.11
N ARG A 29 7.72 -9.05 4.03
CA ARG A 29 7.53 -8.38 2.77
C ARG A 29 8.89 -8.27 2.09
N ASP A 30 9.12 -9.11 1.10
CA ASP A 30 10.35 -9.09 0.26
C ASP A 30 10.20 -8.03 -0.85
N ALA A 31 9.79 -6.83 -0.47
CA ALA A 31 9.57 -5.77 -1.42
C ALA A 31 10.49 -4.59 -1.14
N VAL A 32 11.31 -4.27 -2.12
CA VAL A 32 12.04 -3.00 -2.14
C VAL A 32 11.00 -1.86 -2.21
N PRO A 33 11.09 -0.83 -1.35
CA PRO A 33 10.19 0.31 -1.42
C PRO A 33 10.11 0.85 -2.86
N SER A 34 8.90 1.03 -3.39
CA SER A 34 8.72 1.60 -4.72
C SER A 34 9.22 3.03 -4.73
N ALA A 35 10.29 3.30 -5.50
CA ALA A 35 10.75 4.66 -5.77
C ALA A 35 9.91 5.23 -6.91
N ILE A 36 9.12 6.26 -6.61
CA ILE A 36 8.26 6.94 -7.59
C ILE A 36 9.01 8.17 -8.10
N ALA A 37 8.92 8.42 -9.41
CA ALA A 37 9.47 9.63 -10.02
C ALA A 37 8.83 10.88 -9.40
N SER A 38 9.54 12.00 -9.46
CA SER A 38 9.19 13.27 -8.80
C SER A 38 7.96 13.99 -9.38
N GLY A 39 7.18 13.35 -10.25
CA GLY A 39 5.99 13.92 -10.89
C GLY A 39 4.68 13.27 -10.46
N ALA A 40 3.57 13.71 -11.06
CA ALA A 40 2.26 13.08 -10.87
C ALA A 40 2.31 11.59 -11.22
N HIS A 41 1.68 10.75 -10.39
CA HIS A 41 1.76 9.30 -10.50
C HIS A 41 0.41 8.62 -10.24
N THR A 42 0.10 7.61 -11.05
CA THR A 42 -1.00 6.70 -10.77
C THR A 42 -0.45 5.48 -10.03
N VAL A 43 -0.78 5.39 -8.75
CA VAL A 43 -0.34 4.31 -7.86
C VAL A 43 -1.01 3.01 -8.28
N THR A 44 -0.22 1.97 -8.46
CA THR A 44 -0.72 0.63 -8.80
C THR A 44 -1.02 -0.18 -7.53
N ILE A 45 -1.87 -1.20 -7.66
CA ILE A 45 -2.13 -2.11 -6.53
C ILE A 45 -0.87 -2.88 -6.12
N ALA A 46 0.03 -3.18 -7.06
CA ALA A 46 1.31 -3.83 -6.77
C ALA A 46 2.21 -2.95 -5.89
N GLU A 47 2.27 -1.64 -6.15
CA GLU A 47 3.00 -0.68 -5.32
C GLU A 47 2.39 -0.57 -3.91
N ILE A 48 1.05 -0.54 -3.81
CA ILE A 48 0.33 -0.54 -2.52
C ILE A 48 0.68 -1.82 -1.73
N ARG A 49 0.68 -2.98 -2.38
CA ARG A 49 1.03 -4.25 -1.74
C ARG A 49 2.49 -4.32 -1.29
N ASN A 50 3.40 -3.59 -1.94
CA ASN A 50 4.77 -3.43 -1.46
C ASN A 50 4.86 -2.69 -0.12
N GLY A 51 3.84 -1.91 0.22
CA GLY A 51 3.66 -1.30 1.53
C GLY A 51 4.38 0.01 1.75
N VAL A 52 5.36 0.39 0.92
CA VAL A 52 6.07 1.68 1.04
C VAL A 52 6.30 2.29 -0.34
N LEU A 53 5.81 3.52 -0.52
CA LEU A 53 6.04 4.36 -1.68
C LEU A 53 6.92 5.54 -1.26
N ARG A 54 7.99 5.82 -2.00
CA ARG A 54 8.89 6.95 -1.74
C ARG A 54 8.94 7.86 -2.95
N SER A 55 8.84 9.16 -2.73
CA SER A 55 9.00 10.16 -3.78
C SER A 55 9.77 11.38 -3.25
N ASP A 56 10.58 11.97 -4.14
CA ASP A 56 11.30 13.21 -3.93
C ASP A 56 10.75 14.24 -4.93
N PRO A 57 9.58 14.84 -4.65
CA PRO A 57 8.98 15.81 -5.56
C PRO A 57 9.76 17.12 -5.53
N ALA A 58 9.87 17.77 -6.72
CA ALA A 58 10.45 19.09 -6.87
C ALA A 58 9.39 20.22 -6.85
N ALA A 59 8.13 19.87 -6.69
CA ALA A 59 6.94 20.73 -6.59
C ALA A 59 5.78 19.89 -6.06
N ASP A 60 4.66 20.53 -5.75
CA ASP A 60 3.43 19.82 -5.38
C ASP A 60 3.03 18.80 -6.46
N VAL A 61 2.76 17.56 -6.04
CA VAL A 61 2.40 16.46 -6.94
C VAL A 61 1.13 15.75 -6.50
N ALA A 62 0.38 15.27 -7.48
CA ALA A 62 -0.80 14.46 -7.25
C ALA A 62 -0.48 12.97 -7.46
N PHE A 63 -0.76 12.15 -6.48
CA PHE A 63 -0.81 10.70 -6.60
C PHE A 63 -2.27 10.28 -6.66
N THR A 64 -2.60 9.45 -7.64
CA THR A 64 -3.96 8.92 -7.80
C THR A 64 -3.93 7.41 -7.56
N GLY A 65 -4.76 6.91 -6.68
CA GLY A 65 -4.90 5.48 -6.43
C GLY A 65 -5.37 4.70 -7.68
N PRO A 66 -5.27 3.36 -7.66
CA PRO A 66 -5.77 2.53 -8.75
C PRO A 66 -7.29 2.71 -8.92
N THR A 67 -7.84 2.39 -10.08
CA THR A 67 -9.29 2.22 -10.18
C THR A 67 -9.73 1.03 -9.32
N ALA A 68 -10.96 1.05 -8.81
CA ALA A 68 -11.46 -0.05 -7.97
C ALA A 68 -11.42 -1.40 -8.70
N ALA A 69 -11.72 -1.42 -10.00
CA ALA A 69 -11.62 -2.62 -10.82
C ALA A 69 -10.18 -3.17 -10.88
N LEU A 70 -9.16 -2.30 -11.04
CA LEU A 70 -7.76 -2.72 -11.02
C LEU A 70 -7.29 -3.15 -9.63
N ALA A 71 -7.81 -2.50 -8.57
CA ALA A 71 -7.50 -2.88 -7.20
C ALA A 71 -8.00 -4.29 -6.89
N VAL A 72 -9.24 -4.61 -7.25
CA VAL A 72 -9.83 -5.96 -7.08
C VAL A 72 -9.12 -6.97 -7.97
N ALA A 73 -8.90 -6.67 -9.26
CA ALA A 73 -8.23 -7.59 -10.18
C ALA A 73 -6.78 -7.92 -9.79
N GLY A 74 -6.08 -6.98 -9.13
CA GLY A 74 -4.71 -7.20 -8.64
C GLY A 74 -4.63 -7.75 -7.22
N SER A 75 -5.77 -8.10 -6.60
CA SER A 75 -5.88 -8.65 -5.25
C SER A 75 -6.67 -9.95 -5.25
N ASP A 76 -6.06 -11.01 -5.81
CA ASP A 76 -6.70 -12.30 -5.99
C ASP A 76 -7.40 -12.80 -4.72
N GLY A 77 -8.69 -13.14 -4.86
CA GLY A 77 -9.49 -13.68 -3.77
C GLY A 77 -9.90 -12.67 -2.69
N CYS A 78 -9.71 -11.36 -2.92
CA CYS A 78 -10.12 -10.37 -1.95
C CYS A 78 -11.64 -10.38 -1.72
N ALA A 79 -12.04 -10.09 -0.49
CA ALA A 79 -13.42 -9.99 -0.05
C ALA A 79 -13.72 -8.58 0.47
N VAL A 80 -15.01 -8.25 0.62
CA VAL A 80 -15.44 -7.02 1.28
C VAL A 80 -14.93 -7.02 2.72
N GLY A 81 -14.29 -5.92 3.11
CA GLY A 81 -13.66 -5.75 4.43
C GLY A 81 -12.16 -6.04 4.44
N ASP A 82 -11.62 -6.77 3.46
CA ASP A 82 -10.17 -6.95 3.34
C ASP A 82 -9.47 -5.61 3.12
N SER A 83 -8.26 -5.49 3.63
CA SER A 83 -7.54 -4.22 3.58
C SER A 83 -6.04 -4.41 3.39
N ILE A 84 -5.39 -3.38 2.83
CA ILE A 84 -3.95 -3.31 2.62
C ILE A 84 -3.45 -1.99 3.18
N ASP A 85 -2.52 -2.04 4.13
CA ASP A 85 -1.88 -0.86 4.69
C ASP A 85 -0.60 -0.54 3.91
N PHE A 86 -0.38 0.77 3.66
CA PHE A 86 0.82 1.26 3.00
C PHE A 86 1.18 2.65 3.48
N THR A 87 2.45 3.00 3.31
CA THR A 87 2.99 4.30 3.70
C THR A 87 3.47 5.05 2.46
N ILE A 88 3.14 6.33 2.38
CA ILE A 88 3.78 7.26 1.46
C ILE A 88 4.82 8.06 2.23
N ILE A 89 6.04 8.13 1.70
CA ILE A 89 7.15 8.92 2.25
C ILE A 89 7.49 10.01 1.23
N ASN A 90 7.32 11.26 1.65
CA ASN A 90 7.82 12.42 0.94
C ASN A 90 9.26 12.66 1.41
N THR A 91 10.22 12.51 0.50
CA THR A 91 11.65 12.70 0.78
C THR A 91 12.18 14.02 0.21
N GLY A 92 11.27 14.94 -0.13
CA GLY A 92 11.62 16.28 -0.60
C GLY A 92 12.58 17.00 0.34
N THR A 93 13.25 18.01 -0.17
CA THR A 93 14.25 18.75 0.60
C THR A 93 13.60 19.47 1.79
N ALA A 94 14.15 19.29 2.97
CA ALA A 94 13.67 19.95 4.18
C ALA A 94 13.60 21.48 4.00
N GLY A 95 12.44 22.07 4.30
CA GLY A 95 12.19 23.51 4.13
C GLY A 95 11.66 23.90 2.74
N ALA A 96 11.44 22.94 1.84
CA ALA A 96 10.61 23.11 0.67
C ALA A 96 9.20 22.62 1.02
N ASP A 97 8.17 23.39 0.66
CA ASP A 97 6.79 23.12 1.05
C ASP A 97 6.08 22.17 0.07
N GLU A 98 6.83 21.25 -0.59
CA GLU A 98 6.26 20.35 -1.57
C GLU A 98 5.33 19.33 -0.90
N VAL A 99 4.15 19.17 -1.47
CA VAL A 99 3.12 18.28 -0.97
C VAL A 99 2.87 17.14 -1.96
N ILE A 100 2.86 15.92 -1.47
CA ILE A 100 2.27 14.80 -2.20
C ILE A 100 0.80 14.71 -1.78
N THR A 101 -0.12 14.90 -2.72
CA THR A 101 -1.56 14.78 -2.46
C THR A 101 -2.08 13.47 -3.05
N LEU A 102 -2.44 12.52 -2.17
CA LEU A 102 -3.07 11.27 -2.59
C LEU A 102 -4.58 11.47 -2.77
N ALA A 103 -5.09 11.03 -3.92
CA ALA A 103 -6.52 10.95 -4.22
C ALA A 103 -6.91 9.51 -4.53
N ALA A 104 -8.15 9.14 -4.30
CA ALA A 104 -8.67 7.85 -4.73
C ALA A 104 -8.84 7.82 -6.25
N GLY A 105 -8.64 6.66 -6.87
CA GLY A 105 -8.98 6.42 -8.26
C GLY A 105 -10.48 6.20 -8.47
N SER A 106 -10.90 6.00 -9.72
CA SER A 106 -12.31 5.75 -10.05
C SER A 106 -12.86 4.55 -9.28
N GLY A 107 -14.03 4.69 -8.67
CA GLY A 107 -14.66 3.71 -7.80
C GLY A 107 -14.11 3.69 -6.37
N GLY A 108 -13.09 4.50 -6.07
CA GLY A 108 -12.58 4.68 -4.72
C GLY A 108 -13.07 5.95 -4.05
N THR A 109 -13.08 5.97 -2.72
CA THR A 109 -13.41 7.13 -1.89
C THR A 109 -12.24 7.44 -0.95
N LEU A 110 -11.78 8.68 -0.92
CA LEU A 110 -10.79 9.12 0.07
C LEU A 110 -11.47 9.50 1.38
N VAL A 111 -11.03 8.90 2.48
CA VAL A 111 -11.49 9.18 3.84
C VAL A 111 -10.35 9.82 4.63
N GLY A 112 -10.50 11.07 4.99
CA GLY A 112 -9.47 11.88 5.65
C GLY A 112 -8.62 12.68 4.65
N SER A 113 -7.44 13.13 5.10
CA SER A 113 -6.52 13.93 4.27
C SER A 113 -5.60 13.06 3.41
N GLY A 114 -5.48 13.40 2.12
CA GLY A 114 -4.48 12.79 1.23
C GLY A 114 -3.10 13.47 1.27
N ALA A 115 -2.94 14.59 1.98
CA ALA A 115 -1.71 15.36 1.97
C ALA A 115 -0.60 14.70 2.80
N VAL A 116 0.60 14.59 2.20
CA VAL A 116 1.84 14.16 2.83
C VAL A 116 2.88 15.25 2.58
N LEU A 117 3.15 16.02 3.63
CA LEU A 117 4.07 17.17 3.59
C LEU A 117 5.53 16.70 3.57
N THR A 118 6.43 17.57 3.12
CA THR A 118 7.88 17.37 3.32
C THR A 118 8.22 17.41 4.81
N PRO A 119 9.29 16.70 5.24
CA PRO A 119 9.81 16.86 6.60
C PRO A 119 10.33 18.28 6.78
N ASP A 120 9.80 19.02 7.74
CA ASP A 120 10.34 20.32 8.14
C ASP A 120 11.03 20.20 9.51
N PRO A 121 12.38 20.23 9.57
CA PRO A 121 13.10 20.12 10.82
C PRO A 121 12.99 21.39 11.69
N THR A 122 12.47 22.49 11.13
CA THR A 122 12.31 23.78 11.85
C THR A 122 10.92 23.94 12.43
N ASP A 123 9.94 23.18 11.94
CA ASP A 123 8.58 23.16 12.49
C ASP A 123 8.48 22.09 13.57
N ALA A 124 8.47 22.54 14.83
CA ALA A 124 8.25 21.68 15.99
C ALA A 124 6.85 21.00 16.01
N ALA A 125 5.99 21.35 15.08
CA ALA A 125 4.62 20.83 14.97
C ALA A 125 4.48 19.65 14.00
N PHE A 126 5.55 18.89 13.73
CA PHE A 126 5.45 17.53 13.16
C PHE A 126 5.02 17.40 11.70
N SER A 127 5.78 17.89 10.75
CA SER A 127 5.73 17.31 9.43
C SER A 127 6.62 16.05 9.40
N SER A 128 6.02 14.87 9.49
CA SER A 128 6.79 13.62 9.57
C SER A 128 7.35 13.18 8.21
N GLY A 129 7.02 13.87 7.12
CA GLY A 129 7.37 13.44 5.77
C GLY A 129 6.72 12.11 5.38
N SER A 130 5.76 11.64 6.13
CA SER A 130 5.11 10.35 5.87
C SER A 130 3.61 10.39 6.14
N GLY A 131 2.88 9.51 5.47
CA GLY A 131 1.47 9.27 5.69
C GLY A 131 1.15 7.79 5.62
N LEU A 132 0.48 7.27 6.64
CA LEU A 132 0.00 5.91 6.67
C LEU A 132 -1.44 5.87 6.15
N PHE A 133 -1.68 4.99 5.19
CA PHE A 133 -2.99 4.81 4.54
C PHE A 133 -3.41 3.36 4.54
N ARG A 134 -4.72 3.16 4.44
CA ARG A 134 -5.36 1.85 4.26
C ARG A 134 -6.25 1.90 3.03
N LEU A 135 -6.08 0.94 2.12
CA LEU A 135 -7.06 0.63 1.10
C LEU A 135 -7.94 -0.50 1.64
N GLN A 136 -9.25 -0.28 1.78
CA GLN A 136 -10.21 -1.28 2.24
C GLN A 136 -11.27 -1.52 1.18
N PHE A 137 -11.47 -2.78 0.77
CA PHE A 137 -12.48 -3.13 -0.22
C PHE A 137 -13.88 -3.03 0.37
N THR A 138 -14.74 -2.22 -0.25
CA THR A 138 -16.14 -2.05 0.15
C THR A 138 -17.12 -2.75 -0.77
N ASN A 139 -16.70 -3.04 -2.02
CA ASN A 139 -17.42 -3.87 -2.97
C ASN A 139 -16.44 -4.55 -3.93
N VAL A 140 -16.56 -5.86 -4.12
CA VAL A 140 -15.71 -6.65 -5.04
C VAL A 140 -16.50 -7.24 -6.21
N THR A 141 -17.78 -6.83 -6.37
CA THR A 141 -18.64 -7.33 -7.46
C THR A 141 -18.20 -6.69 -8.78
N ALA A 142 -17.96 -7.50 -9.80
CA ALA A 142 -17.58 -7.05 -11.12
C ALA A 142 -18.52 -5.94 -11.67
N SER A 143 -17.94 -4.89 -12.24
CA SER A 143 -18.60 -3.68 -12.73
C SER A 143 -19.22 -2.78 -11.64
N SER A 144 -18.98 -3.08 -10.37
CA SER A 144 -19.43 -2.29 -9.22
C SER A 144 -18.40 -2.25 -8.12
N GLU A 145 -17.15 -2.55 -8.45
CA GLU A 145 -16.04 -2.56 -7.49
C GLU A 145 -15.89 -1.21 -6.81
N ALA A 146 -15.63 -1.24 -5.51
CA ALA A 146 -15.39 -0.05 -4.72
C ALA A 146 -14.41 -0.30 -3.57
N TYR A 147 -13.70 0.75 -3.16
CA TYR A 147 -12.84 0.75 -1.99
C TYR A 147 -12.83 2.10 -1.28
N ASP A 148 -12.51 2.09 -0.02
CA ASP A 148 -12.16 3.29 0.74
C ASP A 148 -10.63 3.39 0.87
N LEU A 149 -10.12 4.60 0.69
CA LEU A 149 -8.72 4.95 0.90
C LEU A 149 -8.66 5.81 2.17
N ILE A 150 -8.27 5.21 3.28
CA ILE A 150 -8.40 5.79 4.61
C ILE A 150 -7.05 6.31 5.08
N ARG A 151 -6.97 7.57 5.50
CA ARG A 151 -5.82 8.10 6.22
C ARG A 151 -5.82 7.58 7.67
N LEU A 152 -4.75 6.92 8.09
CA LEU A 152 -4.61 6.39 9.46
C LEU A 152 -3.73 7.29 10.34
N ALA A 153 -2.67 7.88 9.77
CA ALA A 153 -1.75 8.79 10.45
C ALA A 153 -0.97 9.67 9.45
#